data_a642b5de3b33cabafacda6c6dfd7565e
#
_entry.id   a642b5de3b33cabafacda6c6dfd7565e
#
_cell.length_a   1.000
_cell.length_b   1.000
_cell.length_c   1.000
_cell.angle_alpha   90.00
_cell.angle_beta   90.00
_cell.angle_gamma   90.00
#
_symmetry.space_group_name_H-M   'P 1'
#
loop_
_entity.id
_entity.type
_entity.pdbx_description
1 polymer ?
#
loop_
_entity_poly.entity_id
_entity_poly.type
_entity_poly.pdbx_seq_one_letter_code
_entity_poly.pdbx_strand_id
1 'polypeptide(L)'
;MCLTLFLWSSFVPHLAGENYYTDDLPQYQQSLHGAFVISTVASSDTFALDYQQAMASPGVVLCLDAAKLAKEKIGNSVSPNEPLFAESKVAYVGQRLALIVADTQEHADDAVAKVKVTYGPPDHPPILTIQDAIDAKSFFSQDPETFSKGDASGALNKSEVRFKGSTSCGHQHHFYMEVQTACACPSADGLKVQVSTQGPGLIAGVVASSLGMQKSQIEVEMTQAGGAYGGKSSKSVPTALAAALASHFTKKPCKMRFGLNANLANLGSRRPHRFDYEVGCDHSGRINAIVGTLYYLQGAFKDFGDTGGLDVIYMSIDGAYNVPNWDLKGYQCLSNTPGNTFCRGPVFLPGTFIIEQILDHTSHELGLDPLEIRRNHVYQRGDVSLAGQKLTDCNAEAVLEEVLSKSDYASRVSEVEDFNKGNRFLKRGLGVLAAKYMVSSSLSFSPFFVTLTDSVSLSLSFSLSLSVSASLSVSPSLSLSFSLSLSR
;
A
#
# COMPACT_ATOMS: atom_id res chain seq x y z
N MET A 1 18.75 -3.04 -29.30
CA MET A 1 17.65 -3.12 -30.27
C MET A 1 16.29 -3.46 -29.67
N CYS A 2 16.12 -4.52 -28.89
CA CYS A 2 14.83 -4.83 -28.23
C CYS A 2 14.32 -3.76 -27.26
N LEU A 3 15.19 -3.17 -26.42
CA LEU A 3 14.81 -2.14 -25.45
C LEU A 3 14.36 -0.84 -26.13
N THR A 4 15.04 -0.47 -27.23
CA THR A 4 14.68 0.70 -28.03
C THR A 4 13.34 0.49 -28.75
N LEU A 5 13.07 -0.71 -29.26
CA LEU A 5 11.78 -1.07 -29.86
C LEU A 5 10.64 -1.09 -28.84
N PHE A 6 10.90 -1.59 -27.62
CA PHE A 6 9.92 -1.60 -26.53
C PHE A 6 9.60 -0.18 -26.01
N LEU A 7 10.61 0.66 -25.86
CA LEU A 7 10.41 2.06 -25.54
C LEU A 7 9.64 2.81 -26.64
N TRP A 8 9.96 2.58 -27.92
CA TRP A 8 9.23 3.18 -29.03
C TRP A 8 7.77 2.70 -29.10
N SER A 9 7.49 1.43 -28.92
CA SER A 9 6.13 0.89 -28.99
C SER A 9 5.22 1.36 -27.86
N SER A 10 5.77 1.74 -26.69
CA SER A 10 4.97 2.20 -25.57
C SER A 10 4.95 3.74 -25.40
N PHE A 11 6.01 4.45 -25.79
CA PHE A 11 6.11 5.90 -25.63
C PHE A 11 5.49 6.71 -26.75
N VAL A 12 5.63 6.26 -28.01
CA VAL A 12 5.13 7.00 -29.17
C VAL A 12 3.61 7.15 -29.15
N PRO A 13 2.82 6.11 -28.90
CA PRO A 13 1.37 6.24 -28.76
C PRO A 13 0.96 7.18 -27.62
N HIS A 14 1.73 7.22 -26.51
CA HIS A 14 1.49 8.16 -25.40
C HIS A 14 1.67 9.61 -25.84
N LEU A 15 2.79 9.91 -26.51
CA LEU A 15 3.08 11.24 -26.98
C LEU A 15 2.13 11.70 -28.09
N ALA A 16 1.64 10.76 -28.90
CA ALA A 16 0.68 11.02 -29.95
C ALA A 16 -0.77 11.16 -29.45
N GLY A 17 -1.04 10.85 -28.18
CA GLY A 17 -2.41 10.81 -27.64
C GLY A 17 -3.24 9.63 -28.16
N GLU A 18 -2.59 8.58 -28.62
CA GLU A 18 -3.23 7.38 -29.20
C GLU A 18 -3.47 6.28 -28.16
N ASN A 19 -2.97 6.46 -26.93
CA ASN A 19 -3.20 5.53 -25.83
C ASN A 19 -4.55 5.77 -25.16
N TYR A 20 -5.26 4.68 -24.91
CA TYR A 20 -6.55 4.70 -24.21
C TYR A 20 -6.41 4.09 -22.82
N TYR A 21 -6.86 4.82 -21.81
CA TYR A 21 -7.08 4.32 -20.46
C TYR A 21 -8.50 3.78 -20.33
N THR A 22 -8.80 3.11 -19.23
CA THR A 22 -10.13 2.54 -19.01
C THR A 22 -11.24 3.60 -19.07
N ASP A 23 -10.97 4.84 -18.65
CA ASP A 23 -11.94 5.93 -18.70
C ASP A 23 -12.16 6.47 -20.12
N ASP A 24 -11.18 6.32 -21.02
CA ASP A 24 -11.19 6.82 -22.40
C ASP A 24 -11.83 5.84 -23.38
N LEU A 25 -12.11 4.61 -22.96
CA LEU A 25 -12.65 3.57 -23.84
C LEU A 25 -13.97 4.04 -24.46
N PRO A 26 -14.21 3.79 -25.77
CA PRO A 26 -15.44 4.16 -26.43
C PRO A 26 -16.65 3.66 -25.65
N GLN A 27 -17.61 4.55 -25.40
CA GLN A 27 -18.85 4.15 -24.76
C GLN A 27 -19.64 3.25 -25.70
N TYR A 28 -20.08 2.11 -25.17
CA TYR A 28 -21.05 1.29 -25.90
C TYR A 28 -22.36 2.03 -26.04
N GLN A 29 -23.07 1.80 -27.15
CA GLN A 29 -24.41 2.35 -27.29
C GLN A 29 -25.29 1.98 -26.09
N GLN A 30 -26.02 2.96 -25.56
CA GLN A 30 -26.87 2.83 -24.38
C GLN A 30 -26.14 2.38 -23.11
N SER A 31 -24.85 2.71 -22.95
CA SER A 31 -24.12 2.47 -21.70
C SER A 31 -24.78 3.23 -20.54
N LEU A 32 -24.78 2.56 -19.38
CA LEU A 32 -25.23 3.13 -18.13
C LEU A 32 -24.04 3.56 -17.29
N HIS A 33 -24.29 4.43 -16.32
CA HIS A 33 -23.28 4.96 -15.40
C HIS A 33 -23.71 4.71 -13.97
N GLY A 34 -22.77 4.27 -13.13
CA GLY A 34 -23.03 3.99 -11.73
C GLY A 34 -22.31 4.95 -10.80
N ALA A 35 -22.95 5.28 -9.68
CA ALA A 35 -22.38 6.06 -8.60
C ALA A 35 -22.72 5.42 -7.24
N PHE A 36 -21.75 5.39 -6.32
CA PHE A 36 -21.94 4.84 -5.00
C PHE A 36 -22.58 5.85 -4.04
N VAL A 37 -23.57 5.38 -3.29
CA VAL A 37 -24.00 6.01 -2.04
C VAL A 37 -23.01 5.59 -0.97
N ILE A 38 -22.35 6.55 -0.32
CA ILE A 38 -21.31 6.29 0.68
C ILE A 38 -21.68 6.86 2.04
N SER A 39 -21.15 6.26 3.10
CA SER A 39 -21.35 6.73 4.46
C SER A 39 -20.67 8.08 4.71
N THR A 40 -21.35 8.96 5.45
CA THR A 40 -20.81 10.22 5.94
C THR A 40 -20.37 10.17 7.41
N VAL A 41 -20.57 9.02 8.08
CA VAL A 41 -20.19 8.81 9.47
C VAL A 41 -19.14 7.71 9.59
N ALA A 42 -18.29 7.80 10.61
CA ALA A 42 -17.20 6.85 10.82
C ALA A 42 -17.66 5.53 11.46
N SER A 43 -18.76 5.56 12.21
CA SER A 43 -19.32 4.38 12.87
C SER A 43 -20.82 4.56 13.08
N SER A 44 -21.57 3.51 12.87
CA SER A 44 -23.00 3.46 13.24
C SER A 44 -23.44 2.00 13.34
N ASP A 45 -24.22 1.68 14.37
CA ASP A 45 -24.74 0.32 14.59
C ASP A 45 -25.83 -0.08 13.62
N THR A 46 -26.56 0.90 13.13
CA THR A 46 -27.64 0.68 12.18
C THR A 46 -27.71 1.83 11.19
N PHE A 47 -28.18 1.57 10.01
CA PHE A 47 -28.53 2.60 9.05
C PHE A 47 -29.74 2.17 8.23
N ALA A 48 -30.46 3.15 7.67
CA ALA A 48 -31.57 2.93 6.76
C ALA A 48 -31.41 3.81 5.53
N LEU A 49 -31.80 3.31 4.38
CA LEU A 49 -31.74 3.98 3.08
C LEU A 49 -33.14 4.24 2.56
N ASP A 50 -33.40 5.47 2.14
CA ASP A 50 -34.62 5.83 1.42
C ASP A 50 -34.24 6.30 0.02
N TYR A 51 -34.68 5.53 -0.98
CA TYR A 51 -34.39 5.75 -2.40
C TYR A 51 -35.48 6.47 -3.15
N GLN A 52 -36.62 6.81 -2.51
CA GLN A 52 -37.82 7.26 -3.21
C GLN A 52 -37.53 8.43 -4.16
N GLN A 53 -36.82 9.44 -3.67
CA GLN A 53 -36.47 10.61 -4.48
C GLN A 53 -35.41 10.30 -5.55
N ALA A 54 -34.43 9.45 -5.22
CA ALA A 54 -33.40 9.02 -6.16
C ALA A 54 -34.00 8.25 -7.34
N MET A 55 -34.87 7.27 -7.06
CA MET A 55 -35.53 6.46 -8.10
C MET A 55 -36.50 7.26 -8.97
N ALA A 56 -37.04 8.39 -8.48
CA ALA A 56 -37.86 9.29 -9.25
C ALA A 56 -37.05 10.31 -10.08
N SER A 57 -35.73 10.31 -9.98
CA SER A 57 -34.86 11.24 -10.72
C SER A 57 -34.70 10.84 -12.18
N PRO A 58 -34.52 11.81 -13.09
CA PRO A 58 -34.35 11.54 -14.52
C PRO A 58 -33.19 10.51 -14.75
N GLY A 59 -33.42 9.63 -15.71
CA GLY A 59 -32.38 8.68 -16.18
C GLY A 59 -32.03 7.53 -15.22
N VAL A 60 -32.51 7.51 -13.98
CA VAL A 60 -32.21 6.45 -13.02
C VAL A 60 -32.96 5.19 -13.39
N VAL A 61 -32.22 4.08 -13.50
CA VAL A 61 -32.79 2.78 -13.95
C VAL A 61 -32.68 1.69 -12.87
N LEU A 62 -31.76 1.81 -11.90
CA LEU A 62 -31.52 0.75 -10.93
C LEU A 62 -30.93 1.33 -9.64
N CYS A 63 -31.32 0.74 -8.51
CA CYS A 63 -30.68 0.88 -7.23
C CYS A 63 -30.32 -0.52 -6.69
N LEU A 64 -29.11 -0.69 -6.21
CA LEU A 64 -28.60 -1.91 -5.59
C LEU A 64 -28.06 -1.62 -4.21
N ASP A 65 -28.40 -2.47 -3.26
CA ASP A 65 -27.87 -2.49 -1.91
C ASP A 65 -27.66 -3.95 -1.43
N ALA A 66 -27.17 -4.13 -0.23
CA ALA A 66 -26.95 -5.45 0.33
C ALA A 66 -28.25 -6.29 0.41
N ALA A 67 -29.38 -5.67 0.76
CA ALA A 67 -30.67 -6.34 0.87
C ALA A 67 -31.17 -6.86 -0.50
N LYS A 68 -30.98 -6.05 -1.56
CA LYS A 68 -31.32 -6.45 -2.93
C LYS A 68 -30.45 -7.61 -3.39
N LEU A 69 -29.12 -7.56 -3.12
CA LEU A 69 -28.22 -8.65 -3.49
C LEU A 69 -28.60 -9.95 -2.76
N ALA A 70 -28.88 -9.89 -1.46
CA ALA A 70 -29.29 -11.04 -0.67
C ALA A 70 -30.60 -11.67 -1.19
N LYS A 71 -31.57 -10.84 -1.55
CA LYS A 71 -32.86 -11.28 -2.14
C LYS A 71 -32.65 -12.06 -3.45
N GLU A 72 -31.72 -11.62 -4.26
CA GLU A 72 -31.40 -12.26 -5.55
C GLU A 72 -30.33 -13.37 -5.42
N LYS A 73 -29.91 -13.69 -4.19
CA LYS A 73 -28.85 -14.67 -3.89
C LYS A 73 -27.51 -14.38 -4.58
N ILE A 74 -27.19 -13.11 -4.72
CA ILE A 74 -25.93 -12.62 -5.29
C ILE A 74 -24.95 -12.29 -4.17
N GLY A 75 -23.67 -12.61 -4.38
CA GLY A 75 -22.62 -12.37 -3.39
C GLY A 75 -22.32 -10.87 -3.18
N ASN A 76 -22.09 -10.49 -1.93
CA ASN A 76 -21.82 -9.12 -1.48
C ASN A 76 -20.38 -8.94 -0.95
N SER A 77 -19.41 -9.72 -1.41
CA SER A 77 -18.06 -9.70 -0.85
C SER A 77 -17.03 -9.15 -1.85
N VAL A 78 -16.19 -8.21 -1.42
CA VAL A 78 -15.06 -7.69 -2.19
C VAL A 78 -13.70 -8.15 -1.65
N SER A 79 -13.69 -8.65 -0.41
CA SER A 79 -12.56 -9.34 0.21
C SER A 79 -13.11 -10.31 1.26
N PRO A 80 -12.29 -11.19 1.86
CA PRO A 80 -12.80 -12.19 2.79
C PRO A 80 -13.69 -11.65 3.91
N ASN A 81 -13.49 -10.40 4.32
CA ASN A 81 -14.23 -9.79 5.43
C ASN A 81 -14.86 -8.43 5.09
N GLU A 82 -14.70 -7.94 3.87
CA GLU A 82 -15.26 -6.64 3.46
C GLU A 82 -16.42 -6.85 2.47
N PRO A 83 -17.65 -6.42 2.80
CA PRO A 83 -18.77 -6.45 1.88
C PRO A 83 -18.65 -5.34 0.82
N LEU A 84 -19.22 -5.55 -0.37
CA LEU A 84 -19.36 -4.50 -1.37
C LEU A 84 -20.24 -3.36 -0.83
N PHE A 85 -21.41 -3.71 -0.29
CA PHE A 85 -22.32 -2.80 0.39
C PHE A 85 -22.44 -3.17 1.85
N ALA A 86 -22.39 -2.19 2.75
CA ALA A 86 -22.67 -2.41 4.16
C ALA A 86 -24.05 -3.07 4.36
N GLU A 87 -24.13 -4.02 5.28
CA GLU A 87 -25.36 -4.81 5.50
C GLU A 87 -26.23 -4.22 6.60
N SER A 88 -25.64 -3.89 7.75
CA SER A 88 -26.37 -3.37 8.92
C SER A 88 -25.63 -2.26 9.65
N LYS A 89 -24.30 -2.28 9.65
CA LYS A 89 -23.43 -1.35 10.38
C LYS A 89 -22.56 -0.55 9.42
N VAL A 90 -22.20 0.63 9.86
CA VAL A 90 -21.19 1.45 9.20
C VAL A 90 -19.89 1.35 9.98
N ALA A 91 -18.80 1.06 9.28
CA ALA A 91 -17.49 0.85 9.88
C ALA A 91 -16.50 1.98 9.62
N TYR A 92 -16.71 2.83 8.59
CA TYR A 92 -15.84 3.97 8.27
C TYR A 92 -16.53 5.00 7.38
N VAL A 93 -16.04 6.23 7.38
CA VAL A 93 -16.47 7.27 6.42
C VAL A 93 -16.10 6.87 5.01
N GLY A 94 -17.06 6.94 4.09
CA GLY A 94 -16.85 6.53 2.70
C GLY A 94 -17.21 5.06 2.44
N GLN A 95 -17.65 4.29 3.42
CA GLN A 95 -18.11 2.92 3.19
C GLN A 95 -19.31 2.91 2.24
N ARG A 96 -19.27 2.03 1.28
CA ARG A 96 -20.31 1.87 0.25
C ARG A 96 -21.59 1.30 0.88
N LEU A 97 -22.71 2.01 0.70
CA LEU A 97 -24.02 1.62 1.23
C LEU A 97 -24.93 1.10 0.12
N ALA A 98 -24.82 1.69 -1.06
CA ALA A 98 -25.63 1.33 -2.22
C ALA A 98 -24.96 1.79 -3.53
N LEU A 99 -25.53 1.37 -4.65
CA LEU A 99 -25.20 1.79 -6.00
C LEU A 99 -26.44 2.34 -6.69
N ILE A 100 -26.35 3.52 -7.25
CA ILE A 100 -27.32 4.08 -8.18
C ILE A 100 -26.79 3.93 -9.60
N VAL A 101 -27.64 3.50 -10.52
CA VAL A 101 -27.32 3.36 -11.95
C VAL A 101 -28.28 4.22 -12.77
N ALA A 102 -27.73 5.05 -13.65
CA ALA A 102 -28.48 5.95 -14.52
C ALA A 102 -27.93 5.95 -15.95
N ASP A 103 -28.62 6.64 -16.86
CA ASP A 103 -28.24 6.77 -18.27
C ASP A 103 -27.02 7.70 -18.49
N THR A 104 -26.72 8.60 -17.55
CA THR A 104 -25.53 9.45 -17.55
C THR A 104 -24.86 9.48 -16.17
N GLN A 105 -23.57 9.84 -16.11
CA GLN A 105 -22.84 10.01 -14.84
C GLN A 105 -23.47 11.14 -14.02
N GLU A 106 -23.87 12.23 -14.65
CA GLU A 106 -24.51 13.38 -13.99
C GLU A 106 -25.81 12.97 -13.31
N HIS A 107 -26.70 12.24 -14.02
CA HIS A 107 -27.92 11.73 -13.42
C HIS A 107 -27.67 10.75 -12.27
N ALA A 108 -26.63 9.91 -12.35
CA ALA A 108 -26.27 9.02 -11.27
C ALA A 108 -25.77 9.78 -10.03
N ASP A 109 -24.90 10.77 -10.21
CA ASP A 109 -24.35 11.60 -9.13
C ASP A 109 -25.45 12.47 -8.47
N ASP A 110 -26.33 13.09 -9.27
CA ASP A 110 -27.48 13.86 -8.78
C ASP A 110 -28.47 12.99 -8.00
N ALA A 111 -28.69 11.76 -8.44
CA ALA A 111 -29.57 10.84 -7.75
C ALA A 111 -28.96 10.33 -6.42
N VAL A 112 -27.66 10.11 -6.37
CA VAL A 112 -26.95 9.78 -5.11
C VAL A 112 -27.17 10.84 -4.06
N ALA A 113 -27.11 12.13 -4.43
CA ALA A 113 -27.33 13.25 -3.51
C ALA A 113 -28.78 13.29 -2.93
N LYS A 114 -29.72 12.61 -3.55
CA LYS A 114 -31.13 12.52 -3.12
C LYS A 114 -31.45 11.29 -2.29
N VAL A 115 -30.50 10.36 -2.14
CA VAL A 115 -30.65 9.21 -1.24
C VAL A 115 -30.58 9.71 0.20
N LYS A 116 -31.64 9.50 0.97
CA LYS A 116 -31.61 9.83 2.40
C LYS A 116 -31.06 8.66 3.20
N VAL A 117 -29.95 8.91 3.89
CA VAL A 117 -29.36 7.94 4.81
C VAL A 117 -29.65 8.38 6.24
N THR A 118 -30.27 7.48 7.02
CA THR A 118 -30.52 7.69 8.44
C THR A 118 -29.62 6.75 9.22
N TYR A 119 -28.79 7.31 10.10
CA TYR A 119 -27.84 6.54 10.93
C TYR A 119 -28.35 6.41 12.36
N GLY A 120 -28.15 5.22 12.95
CA GLY A 120 -28.28 5.01 14.38
C GLY A 120 -27.06 5.49 15.18
N PRO A 121 -27.07 5.37 16.48
CA PRO A 121 -25.91 5.73 17.32
C PRO A 121 -24.71 4.79 17.00
N PRO A 122 -23.49 5.22 17.24
CA PRO A 122 -22.33 4.34 17.23
C PRO A 122 -22.25 3.53 18.54
N ASP A 123 -21.72 2.29 18.49
CA ASP A 123 -21.46 1.46 19.69
C ASP A 123 -20.44 2.11 20.64
N HIS A 124 -19.48 2.83 20.07
CA HIS A 124 -18.38 3.47 20.78
C HIS A 124 -17.89 4.69 20.01
N PRO A 125 -17.14 5.60 20.62
CA PRO A 125 -16.46 6.67 19.90
C PRO A 125 -15.59 6.11 18.76
N PRO A 126 -15.57 6.74 17.58
CA PRO A 126 -14.79 6.25 16.45
C PRO A 126 -13.30 6.14 16.77
N ILE A 127 -12.71 5.01 16.44
CA ILE A 127 -11.28 4.73 16.56
C ILE A 127 -10.63 5.13 15.25
N LEU A 128 -9.84 6.21 15.23
CA LEU A 128 -9.29 6.79 14.02
C LEU A 128 -7.77 6.73 13.94
N THR A 129 -7.11 6.60 15.08
CA THR A 129 -5.65 6.60 15.19
C THR A 129 -5.12 5.31 15.82
N ILE A 130 -3.81 5.09 15.71
CA ILE A 130 -3.13 4.00 16.43
C ILE A 130 -3.27 4.17 17.94
N GLN A 131 -3.20 5.41 18.45
CA GLN A 131 -3.35 5.66 19.88
C GLN A 131 -4.74 5.30 20.37
N ASP A 132 -5.80 5.71 19.63
CA ASP A 132 -7.18 5.33 19.99
C ASP A 132 -7.35 3.80 20.02
N ALA A 133 -6.72 3.10 19.06
CA ALA A 133 -6.77 1.63 19.01
C ALA A 133 -6.04 0.98 20.19
N ILE A 134 -4.90 1.54 20.63
CA ILE A 134 -4.17 1.08 21.81
C ILE A 134 -5.02 1.28 23.06
N ASP A 135 -5.57 2.48 23.25
CA ASP A 135 -6.35 2.86 24.43
C ASP A 135 -7.64 2.02 24.55
N ALA A 136 -8.28 1.75 23.40
CA ALA A 136 -9.48 0.91 23.32
C ALA A 136 -9.19 -0.59 23.25
N LYS A 137 -7.92 -1.02 23.17
CA LYS A 137 -7.50 -2.41 22.91
C LYS A 137 -8.18 -3.00 21.68
N SER A 138 -8.35 -2.17 20.65
CA SER A 138 -9.01 -2.52 19.39
C SER A 138 -8.03 -3.12 18.40
N PHE A 139 -7.90 -4.45 18.43
CA PHE A 139 -6.98 -5.21 17.60
C PHE A 139 -7.73 -6.34 16.90
N PHE A 140 -7.24 -6.77 15.72
CA PHE A 140 -7.78 -7.94 15.04
C PHE A 140 -7.49 -9.26 15.78
N SER A 141 -6.44 -9.29 16.61
CA SER A 141 -6.15 -10.33 17.59
C SER A 141 -5.67 -9.70 18.88
N GLN A 142 -6.11 -10.20 20.02
CA GLN A 142 -5.64 -9.75 21.34
C GLN A 142 -4.23 -10.28 21.63
N ASP A 143 -3.87 -11.41 21.04
CA ASP A 143 -2.53 -11.96 21.13
C ASP A 143 -1.64 -11.30 20.09
N PRO A 144 -0.46 -10.75 20.46
CA PRO A 144 0.46 -10.15 19.52
C PRO A 144 1.11 -11.22 18.63
N GLU A 145 1.39 -10.87 17.39
CA GLU A 145 2.34 -11.62 16.59
C GLU A 145 3.75 -11.36 17.14
N THR A 146 4.54 -12.40 17.31
CA THR A 146 5.89 -12.31 17.91
C THR A 146 6.96 -12.77 16.95
N PHE A 147 8.12 -12.13 17.04
CA PHE A 147 9.31 -12.54 16.29
C PHE A 147 10.55 -12.32 17.15
N SER A 148 11.47 -13.29 17.22
CA SER A 148 12.71 -13.17 17.96
C SER A 148 13.90 -13.73 17.19
N LYS A 149 15.08 -13.14 17.40
CA LYS A 149 16.38 -13.61 16.91
C LYS A 149 17.41 -13.36 18.01
N GLY A 150 18.21 -14.37 18.32
CA GLY A 150 19.23 -14.29 19.38
C GLY A 150 18.65 -14.22 20.80
N ASP A 151 19.41 -13.63 21.73
CA ASP A 151 19.00 -13.37 23.11
C ASP A 151 18.93 -11.87 23.35
N ALA A 152 17.82 -11.23 22.90
CA ALA A 152 17.67 -9.78 23.00
C ALA A 152 17.63 -9.29 24.44
N SER A 153 16.98 -10.03 25.34
CA SER A 153 16.89 -9.67 26.77
C SER A 153 18.24 -9.73 27.45
N GLY A 154 18.99 -10.82 27.25
CA GLY A 154 20.34 -10.96 27.81
C GLY A 154 21.33 -9.95 27.24
N ALA A 155 21.26 -9.68 25.93
CA ALA A 155 22.11 -8.68 25.28
C ALA A 155 21.77 -7.25 25.75
N LEU A 156 20.49 -6.90 25.89
CA LEU A 156 20.04 -5.61 26.40
C LEU A 156 20.55 -5.36 27.82
N ASN A 157 20.49 -6.39 28.69
CA ASN A 157 20.96 -6.29 30.07
C ASN A 157 22.49 -6.13 30.19
N LYS A 158 23.24 -6.55 29.19
CA LYS A 158 24.72 -6.43 29.13
C LYS A 158 25.17 -5.18 28.38
N SER A 159 24.27 -4.44 27.75
CA SER A 159 24.61 -3.25 26.97
C SER A 159 25.08 -2.12 27.89
N GLU A 160 26.11 -1.41 27.44
CA GLU A 160 26.71 -0.27 28.17
C GLU A 160 25.79 0.93 28.18
N VAL A 161 25.05 1.15 27.07
CA VAL A 161 24.09 2.22 26.90
C VAL A 161 22.74 1.63 26.54
N ARG A 162 21.69 2.16 27.16
CA ARG A 162 20.27 1.78 26.88
C ARG A 162 19.41 3.02 26.79
N PHE A 163 18.56 3.06 25.80
CA PHE A 163 17.58 4.13 25.63
C PHE A 163 16.29 3.60 25.03
N LYS A 164 15.22 4.37 25.18
CA LYS A 164 13.88 4.06 24.67
C LYS A 164 13.43 5.14 23.71
N GLY A 165 12.66 4.75 22.73
CA GLY A 165 12.08 5.68 21.77
C GLY A 165 10.80 5.17 21.16
N SER A 166 10.20 6.03 20.37
CA SER A 166 9.04 5.71 19.55
C SER A 166 9.18 6.40 18.21
N THR A 167 8.86 5.67 17.13
CA THR A 167 8.79 6.24 15.79
C THR A 167 7.44 5.93 15.18
N SER A 168 6.90 6.84 14.36
CA SER A 168 5.61 6.66 13.71
C SER A 168 5.59 7.28 12.32
N CYS A 169 4.83 6.68 11.43
CA CYS A 169 4.57 7.20 10.11
C CYS A 169 3.06 7.15 9.83
N GLY A 170 2.52 8.23 9.28
CA GLY A 170 1.10 8.36 8.95
C GLY A 170 0.71 7.67 7.66
N HIS A 171 -0.52 7.95 7.22
CA HIS A 171 -1.04 7.49 5.94
C HIS A 171 -0.24 8.05 4.77
N GLN A 172 -0.04 7.21 3.74
CA GLN A 172 0.47 7.64 2.45
C GLN A 172 -0.45 7.13 1.34
N HIS A 173 -1.16 8.05 0.69
CA HIS A 173 -2.02 7.73 -0.43
C HIS A 173 -1.22 7.41 -1.69
N HIS A 174 -1.75 6.49 -2.51
CA HIS A 174 -1.15 6.11 -3.79
C HIS A 174 -1.09 7.28 -4.77
N PHE A 175 -2.13 8.10 -4.77
CA PHE A 175 -2.27 9.33 -5.56
C PHE A 175 -1.97 9.12 -7.06
N TYR A 176 -2.48 8.03 -7.63
CA TYR A 176 -2.40 7.80 -9.06
C TYR A 176 -3.30 8.76 -9.82
N MET A 177 -2.90 9.13 -11.05
CA MET A 177 -3.63 10.12 -11.88
C MET A 177 -4.96 9.56 -12.37
N GLU A 178 -4.97 8.31 -12.84
CA GLU A 178 -6.18 7.61 -13.22
C GLU A 178 -6.89 7.05 -12.00
N VAL A 179 -8.07 7.58 -11.67
CA VAL A 179 -8.90 7.08 -10.57
C VAL A 179 -9.42 5.66 -10.85
N GLN A 180 -10.02 5.02 -9.86
CA GLN A 180 -10.64 3.70 -10.05
C GLN A 180 -11.76 3.79 -11.08
N THR A 181 -11.63 3.01 -12.15
CA THR A 181 -12.57 2.97 -13.26
C THR A 181 -12.73 1.55 -13.75
N ALA A 182 -13.98 1.16 -14.03
CA ALA A 182 -14.32 -0.11 -14.64
C ALA A 182 -15.52 0.05 -15.57
N CYS A 183 -15.56 -0.73 -16.64
CA CYS A 183 -16.72 -0.89 -17.49
C CYS A 183 -17.01 -2.39 -17.64
N ALA A 184 -18.27 -2.78 -17.43
CA ALA A 184 -18.69 -4.16 -17.67
C ALA A 184 -19.79 -4.19 -18.72
N CYS A 185 -19.73 -5.18 -19.62
CA CYS A 185 -20.76 -5.40 -20.62
C CYS A 185 -21.09 -6.87 -20.76
N PRO A 186 -22.35 -7.22 -21.09
CA PRO A 186 -22.74 -8.59 -21.41
C PRO A 186 -21.94 -9.09 -22.62
N SER A 187 -21.52 -10.34 -22.58
CA SER A 187 -20.96 -11.06 -23.73
C SER A 187 -21.81 -12.30 -24.03
N ALA A 188 -21.52 -12.98 -25.14
CA ALA A 188 -22.28 -14.16 -25.56
C ALA A 188 -22.30 -15.24 -24.46
N ASP A 189 -21.18 -15.44 -23.79
CA ASP A 189 -20.98 -16.52 -22.83
C ASP A 189 -20.85 -16.04 -21.37
N GLY A 190 -20.99 -14.73 -21.08
CA GLY A 190 -20.81 -14.22 -19.75
C GLY A 190 -20.71 -12.69 -19.65
N LEU A 191 -19.63 -12.20 -19.05
CA LEU A 191 -19.36 -10.77 -18.90
C LEU A 191 -17.93 -10.43 -19.32
N LYS A 192 -17.77 -9.32 -20.04
CA LYS A 192 -16.49 -8.64 -20.26
C LYS A 192 -16.36 -7.47 -19.28
N VAL A 193 -15.29 -7.44 -18.51
CA VAL A 193 -14.98 -6.40 -17.52
C VAL A 193 -13.67 -5.73 -17.90
N GLN A 194 -13.75 -4.50 -18.36
CA GLN A 194 -12.61 -3.64 -18.63
C GLN A 194 -12.33 -2.80 -17.40
N VAL A 195 -11.13 -2.91 -16.84
CA VAL A 195 -10.83 -2.30 -15.53
C VAL A 195 -9.34 -1.97 -15.41
N SER A 196 -9.03 -0.80 -14.86
CA SER A 196 -7.67 -0.47 -14.45
C SER A 196 -7.30 -1.21 -13.17
N THR A 197 -6.49 -2.28 -13.27
CA THR A 197 -6.18 -3.17 -12.15
C THR A 197 -4.77 -3.78 -12.25
N GLN A 198 -4.19 -4.12 -11.11
CA GLN A 198 -2.96 -4.93 -11.01
C GLN A 198 -3.26 -6.42 -10.77
N GLY A 199 -4.53 -6.79 -10.58
CA GLY A 199 -4.98 -8.14 -10.25
C GLY A 199 -6.14 -8.64 -11.10
N PRO A 200 -5.99 -8.80 -12.44
CA PRO A 200 -7.10 -9.21 -13.29
C PRO A 200 -7.68 -10.58 -12.89
N GLY A 201 -6.83 -11.52 -12.47
CA GLY A 201 -7.28 -12.83 -11.99
C GLY A 201 -8.10 -12.78 -10.71
N LEU A 202 -7.86 -11.80 -9.83
CA LEU A 202 -8.66 -11.54 -8.63
C LEU A 202 -10.05 -11.00 -9.01
N ILE A 203 -10.10 -10.03 -9.91
CA ILE A 203 -11.36 -9.47 -10.43
C ILE A 203 -12.24 -10.58 -11.01
N ALA A 204 -11.67 -11.41 -11.90
CA ALA A 204 -12.41 -12.52 -12.50
C ALA A 204 -12.97 -13.49 -11.45
N GLY A 205 -12.17 -13.81 -10.42
CA GLY A 205 -12.58 -14.69 -9.33
C GLY A 205 -13.73 -14.12 -8.49
N VAL A 206 -13.62 -12.85 -8.09
CA VAL A 206 -14.64 -12.21 -7.24
C VAL A 206 -15.96 -12.00 -8.02
N VAL A 207 -15.90 -11.51 -9.26
CA VAL A 207 -17.11 -11.32 -10.08
C VAL A 207 -17.82 -12.66 -10.34
N ALA A 208 -17.06 -13.70 -10.72
CA ALA A 208 -17.60 -15.03 -10.94
C ALA A 208 -18.28 -15.59 -9.69
N SER A 209 -17.60 -15.54 -8.54
CA SER A 209 -18.14 -16.01 -7.26
C SER A 209 -19.40 -15.26 -6.84
N SER A 210 -19.41 -13.92 -7.00
CA SER A 210 -20.56 -13.09 -6.62
C SER A 210 -21.79 -13.38 -7.48
N LEU A 211 -21.60 -13.60 -8.80
CA LEU A 211 -22.69 -13.87 -9.74
C LEU A 211 -23.07 -15.36 -9.86
N GLY A 212 -22.38 -16.25 -9.16
CA GLY A 212 -22.58 -17.70 -9.30
C GLY A 212 -22.20 -18.24 -10.68
N MET A 213 -21.22 -17.59 -11.34
CA MET A 213 -20.75 -17.95 -12.68
C MET A 213 -19.42 -18.71 -12.60
N GLN A 214 -19.06 -19.39 -13.69
CA GLN A 214 -17.71 -19.94 -13.82
C GLN A 214 -16.69 -18.82 -14.12
N LYS A 215 -15.48 -18.93 -13.58
CA LYS A 215 -14.42 -17.93 -13.81
C LYS A 215 -14.09 -17.75 -15.29
N SER A 216 -14.21 -18.80 -16.11
CA SER A 216 -14.04 -18.77 -17.56
C SER A 216 -15.07 -17.92 -18.31
N GLN A 217 -16.21 -17.61 -17.69
CA GLN A 217 -17.25 -16.75 -18.25
C GLN A 217 -17.02 -15.27 -17.96
N ILE A 218 -15.98 -14.92 -17.20
CA ILE A 218 -15.60 -13.54 -16.88
C ILE A 218 -14.30 -13.21 -17.60
N GLU A 219 -14.41 -12.46 -18.69
CA GLU A 219 -13.27 -11.90 -19.40
C GLU A 219 -12.86 -10.58 -18.73
N VAL A 220 -11.62 -10.51 -18.24
CA VAL A 220 -11.08 -9.28 -17.63
C VAL A 220 -9.99 -8.73 -18.54
N GLU A 221 -10.20 -7.49 -19.00
CA GLU A 221 -9.28 -6.78 -19.87
C GLU A 221 -8.76 -5.51 -19.21
N MET A 222 -7.47 -5.27 -19.37
CA MET A 222 -6.82 -4.01 -19.02
C MET A 222 -6.01 -3.55 -20.22
N THR A 223 -6.30 -2.39 -20.78
CA THR A 223 -5.53 -1.80 -21.88
C THR A 223 -4.26 -1.16 -21.34
N GLN A 224 -4.41 -0.24 -20.40
CA GLN A 224 -3.32 0.48 -19.76
C GLN A 224 -3.75 0.97 -18.37
N ALA A 225 -2.79 1.08 -17.44
CA ALA A 225 -3.02 1.66 -16.13
C ALA A 225 -2.33 3.02 -16.01
N GLY A 226 -3.09 4.05 -15.69
CA GLY A 226 -2.62 5.42 -15.44
C GLY A 226 -2.06 5.62 -14.03
N GLY A 227 -1.18 4.70 -13.60
CA GLY A 227 -0.64 4.60 -12.26
C GLY A 227 -1.45 3.65 -11.39
N ALA A 228 -0.79 2.98 -10.44
CA ALA A 228 -1.43 2.05 -9.53
C ALA A 228 -0.73 1.98 -8.16
N TYR A 229 0.60 1.82 -8.13
CA TYR A 229 1.45 1.86 -6.92
C TYR A 229 1.00 0.94 -5.78
N GLY A 230 0.30 -0.17 -6.11
CA GLY A 230 -0.35 -1.07 -5.15
C GLY A 230 -1.84 -0.78 -4.89
N GLY A 231 -2.32 0.43 -5.16
CA GLY A 231 -3.70 0.85 -4.92
C GLY A 231 -4.74 0.27 -5.89
N LYS A 232 -4.31 -0.48 -6.91
CA LYS A 232 -5.20 -1.18 -7.84
C LYS A 232 -4.99 -2.70 -7.81
N SER A 233 -4.31 -3.23 -6.78
CA SER A 233 -4.15 -4.68 -6.62
C SER A 233 -5.46 -5.33 -6.21
N SER A 234 -6.06 -4.88 -5.11
CA SER A 234 -7.34 -5.34 -4.57
C SER A 234 -8.42 -4.27 -4.59
N LYS A 235 -8.03 -2.98 -4.44
CA LYS A 235 -9.01 -1.88 -4.32
C LYS A 235 -9.71 -1.51 -5.62
N SER A 236 -9.37 -2.12 -6.75
CA SER A 236 -10.14 -2.10 -8.00
C SER A 236 -11.35 -3.05 -7.99
N VAL A 237 -11.38 -4.03 -7.09
CA VAL A 237 -12.45 -5.03 -6.98
C VAL A 237 -13.84 -4.40 -6.77
N PRO A 238 -14.03 -3.46 -5.82
CA PRO A 238 -15.35 -2.85 -5.60
C PRO A 238 -15.93 -2.18 -6.85
N THR A 239 -15.09 -1.46 -7.60
CA THR A 239 -15.50 -0.75 -8.82
C THR A 239 -15.85 -1.73 -9.93
N ALA A 240 -15.04 -2.77 -10.12
CA ALA A 240 -15.27 -3.82 -11.12
C ALA A 240 -16.52 -4.65 -10.80
N LEU A 241 -16.70 -5.05 -9.52
CA LEU A 241 -17.86 -5.81 -9.10
C LEU A 241 -19.16 -4.99 -9.26
N ALA A 242 -19.13 -3.69 -8.89
CA ALA A 242 -20.29 -2.82 -9.06
C ALA A 242 -20.67 -2.65 -10.53
N ALA A 243 -19.71 -2.45 -11.44
CA ALA A 243 -19.95 -2.42 -12.87
C ALA A 243 -20.55 -3.73 -13.39
N ALA A 244 -19.99 -4.86 -12.95
CA ALA A 244 -20.47 -6.20 -13.33
C ALA A 244 -21.90 -6.46 -12.84
N LEU A 245 -22.22 -6.10 -11.59
CA LEU A 245 -23.56 -6.21 -11.02
C LEU A 245 -24.57 -5.36 -11.80
N ALA A 246 -24.24 -4.09 -12.02
CA ALA A 246 -25.09 -3.19 -12.79
C ALA A 246 -25.38 -3.72 -14.20
N SER A 247 -24.33 -4.19 -14.88
CA SER A 247 -24.46 -4.83 -16.19
C SER A 247 -25.29 -6.13 -16.16
N HIS A 248 -25.08 -6.96 -15.12
CA HIS A 248 -25.84 -8.20 -14.95
C HIS A 248 -27.35 -7.94 -14.77
N PHE A 249 -27.73 -6.96 -13.93
CA PHE A 249 -29.13 -6.64 -13.67
C PHE A 249 -29.83 -5.94 -14.86
N THR A 250 -29.11 -5.01 -15.51
CA THR A 250 -29.69 -4.19 -16.58
C THR A 250 -29.57 -4.82 -17.97
N LYS A 251 -28.70 -5.83 -18.13
CA LYS A 251 -28.33 -6.43 -19.43
C LYS A 251 -27.77 -5.41 -20.43
N LYS A 252 -27.17 -4.33 -19.91
CA LYS A 252 -26.54 -3.24 -20.69
C LYS A 252 -25.13 -3.02 -20.23
N PRO A 253 -24.26 -2.44 -21.06
CA PRO A 253 -22.96 -1.96 -20.62
C PRO A 253 -23.11 -0.97 -19.47
N CYS A 254 -22.26 -1.08 -18.44
CA CYS A 254 -22.27 -0.15 -17.32
C CYS A 254 -20.83 0.27 -16.97
N LYS A 255 -20.64 1.58 -16.85
CA LYS A 255 -19.39 2.22 -16.46
C LYS A 255 -19.47 2.70 -15.01
N MET A 256 -18.44 2.42 -14.25
CA MET A 256 -18.21 2.91 -12.89
C MET A 256 -16.93 3.75 -12.89
N ARG A 257 -17.01 4.95 -12.34
CA ARG A 257 -15.87 5.84 -12.18
C ARG A 257 -15.94 6.56 -10.84
N PHE A 258 -14.87 6.53 -10.07
CA PHE A 258 -14.77 7.37 -8.89
C PHE A 258 -14.37 8.81 -9.25
N GLY A 259 -14.96 9.80 -8.60
CA GLY A 259 -14.34 11.13 -8.52
C GLY A 259 -13.09 11.08 -7.62
N LEU A 260 -12.15 11.99 -7.79
CA LEU A 260 -10.88 11.98 -7.04
C LEU A 260 -11.11 11.98 -5.51
N ASN A 261 -12.01 12.81 -5.02
CA ASN A 261 -12.31 12.87 -3.58
C ASN A 261 -12.90 11.57 -3.05
N ALA A 262 -13.85 10.97 -3.76
CA ALA A 262 -14.43 9.69 -3.42
C ALA A 262 -13.39 8.57 -3.49
N ASN A 263 -12.49 8.62 -4.46
CA ASN A 263 -11.38 7.67 -4.59
C ASN A 263 -10.46 7.73 -3.36
N LEU A 264 -10.11 8.92 -2.89
CA LEU A 264 -9.26 9.09 -1.69
C LEU A 264 -9.98 8.69 -0.40
N ALA A 265 -11.28 8.98 -0.29
CA ALA A 265 -12.05 8.69 0.91
C ALA A 265 -12.42 7.20 1.07
N ASN A 266 -12.64 6.48 -0.04
CA ASN A 266 -13.11 5.09 -0.02
C ASN A 266 -12.01 4.04 0.03
N LEU A 267 -10.82 4.40 -0.44
CA LEU A 267 -9.74 3.46 -0.64
C LEU A 267 -8.67 3.69 0.41
N GLY A 268 -8.26 2.64 1.07
CA GLY A 268 -7.18 2.69 2.03
C GLY A 268 -5.86 3.18 1.40
N SER A 269 -4.90 3.39 2.24
CA SER A 269 -3.57 3.93 1.91
C SER A 269 -2.47 2.97 2.33
N ARG A 270 -1.20 3.39 2.27
CA ARG A 270 -0.15 2.75 3.07
C ARG A 270 -0.57 2.78 4.52
N ARG A 271 -0.45 1.66 5.17
CA ARG A 271 -0.80 1.49 6.58
C ARG A 271 0.07 2.40 7.45
N PRO A 272 -0.52 3.27 8.29
CA PRO A 272 0.22 3.92 9.36
C PRO A 272 0.84 2.89 10.29
N HIS A 273 1.98 3.23 10.86
CA HIS A 273 2.62 2.38 11.87
C HIS A 273 3.24 3.24 12.97
N ARG A 274 3.36 2.63 14.15
CA ARG A 274 4.11 3.13 15.29
C ARG A 274 4.93 1.98 15.85
N PHE A 275 6.20 2.25 16.12
CA PHE A 275 7.11 1.29 16.75
C PHE A 275 7.67 1.89 18.02
N ASP A 276 7.31 1.33 19.16
CA ASP A 276 7.85 1.67 20.48
C ASP A 276 8.99 0.70 20.77
N TYR A 277 10.19 1.21 21.09
CA TYR A 277 11.39 0.39 21.17
C TYR A 277 12.29 0.72 22.35
N GLU A 278 13.10 -0.26 22.72
CA GLU A 278 14.26 -0.13 23.60
C GLU A 278 15.47 -0.69 22.86
N VAL A 279 16.56 0.07 22.88
CA VAL A 279 17.84 -0.26 22.20
C VAL A 279 18.91 -0.43 23.25
N GLY A 280 19.75 -1.45 23.07
CA GLY A 280 21.00 -1.64 23.79
C GLY A 280 22.18 -1.56 22.86
N CYS A 281 23.18 -0.73 23.16
CA CYS A 281 24.39 -0.57 22.39
C CYS A 281 25.63 -0.43 23.29
N ASP A 282 26.81 -0.43 22.70
CA ASP A 282 28.05 -0.02 23.33
C ASP A 282 28.36 1.46 23.06
N HIS A 283 29.42 1.98 23.68
CA HIS A 283 29.86 3.38 23.49
C HIS A 283 30.35 3.69 22.08
N SER A 284 30.69 2.70 21.26
CA SER A 284 31.02 2.89 19.84
C SER A 284 29.80 3.04 18.95
N GLY A 285 28.59 2.91 19.52
CA GLY A 285 27.32 2.96 18.82
C GLY A 285 26.92 1.62 18.16
N ARG A 286 27.62 0.53 18.44
CA ARG A 286 27.24 -0.80 17.94
C ARG A 286 26.03 -1.32 18.71
N ILE A 287 24.91 -1.45 18.01
CA ILE A 287 23.66 -1.93 18.57
C ILE A 287 23.75 -3.44 18.80
N ASN A 288 23.53 -3.84 20.05
CA ASN A 288 23.58 -5.24 20.47
C ASN A 288 22.19 -5.89 20.47
N ALA A 289 21.16 -5.11 20.78
CA ALA A 289 19.78 -5.60 20.85
C ALA A 289 18.75 -4.50 20.54
N ILE A 290 17.66 -4.89 19.93
CA ILE A 290 16.43 -4.09 19.77
C ILE A 290 15.26 -4.91 20.27
N VAL A 291 14.50 -4.35 21.20
CA VAL A 291 13.23 -4.90 21.69
C VAL A 291 12.14 -3.89 21.40
N GLY A 292 11.00 -4.34 20.86
CA GLY A 292 9.96 -3.36 20.55
C GLY A 292 8.59 -3.93 20.24
N THR A 293 7.61 -3.00 20.21
CA THR A 293 6.23 -3.30 19.85
C THR A 293 5.81 -2.46 18.65
N LEU A 294 5.39 -3.15 17.60
CA LEU A 294 4.89 -2.54 16.36
C LEU A 294 3.36 -2.52 16.40
N TYR A 295 2.79 -1.35 16.23
CA TYR A 295 1.37 -1.15 16.00
C TYR A 295 1.14 -0.73 14.55
N TYR A 296 0.17 -1.36 13.89
CA TYR A 296 -0.03 -1.25 12.47
C TYR A 296 -1.51 -1.04 12.16
N LEU A 297 -1.87 0.16 11.68
CA LEU A 297 -3.27 0.51 11.46
C LEU A 297 -3.80 -0.18 10.20
N GLN A 298 -4.62 -1.21 10.40
CA GLN A 298 -5.17 -1.99 9.29
C GLN A 298 -6.41 -1.34 8.67
N GLY A 299 -7.18 -0.59 9.44
CA GLY A 299 -8.49 -0.09 9.06
C GLY A 299 -9.61 -1.00 9.57
N ALA A 300 -10.80 -0.82 9.01
CA ALA A 300 -11.99 -1.58 9.42
C ALA A 300 -11.99 -3.03 8.91
N PHE A 301 -11.28 -3.31 7.83
CA PHE A 301 -11.25 -4.62 7.18
C PHE A 301 -9.83 -4.98 6.75
N LYS A 302 -9.53 -6.28 6.79
CA LYS A 302 -8.30 -6.82 6.20
C LYS A 302 -8.44 -6.88 4.68
N ASP A 303 -7.36 -6.54 3.99
CA ASP A 303 -7.29 -6.61 2.53
C ASP A 303 -6.80 -7.97 2.04
N PHE A 304 -7.06 -8.34 0.78
CA PHE A 304 -6.50 -9.55 0.15
C PHE A 304 -4.98 -9.62 0.20
N GLY A 305 -4.32 -8.46 0.15
CA GLY A 305 -2.87 -8.37 0.25
C GLY A 305 -2.31 -8.55 1.66
N ASP A 306 -3.17 -8.79 2.64
CA ASP A 306 -2.80 -8.96 4.05
C ASP A 306 -2.54 -10.43 4.42
N THR A 307 -2.04 -11.19 3.45
CA THR A 307 -1.71 -12.62 3.60
C THR A 307 -0.43 -12.86 4.42
N GLY A 308 0.35 -11.81 4.63
CA GLY A 308 1.54 -11.88 5.44
C GLY A 308 1.47 -10.84 6.54
N GLY A 309 0.79 -11.04 7.62
CA GLY A 309 0.66 -10.15 8.76
C GLY A 309 1.87 -9.26 9.08
N LEU A 310 2.27 -9.18 10.31
CA LEU A 310 3.45 -8.41 10.73
C LEU A 310 4.77 -9.12 10.42
N ASP A 311 4.74 -10.43 10.18
CA ASP A 311 5.88 -11.26 9.81
C ASP A 311 6.64 -10.72 8.58
N VAL A 312 5.93 -10.18 7.59
CA VAL A 312 6.57 -9.58 6.40
C VAL A 312 7.32 -8.28 6.74
N ILE A 313 6.86 -7.51 7.74
CA ILE A 313 7.60 -6.33 8.22
C ILE A 313 8.86 -6.78 8.95
N TYR A 314 8.79 -7.83 9.74
CA TYR A 314 9.95 -8.38 10.44
C TYR A 314 11.05 -8.82 9.48
N MET A 315 10.71 -9.28 8.27
CA MET A 315 11.71 -9.59 7.23
C MET A 315 12.43 -8.35 6.66
N SER A 316 11.92 -7.16 6.91
CA SER A 316 12.43 -5.91 6.31
C SER A 316 12.87 -4.87 7.34
N ILE A 317 12.51 -5.02 8.62
CA ILE A 317 12.77 -4.03 9.67
C ILE A 317 14.26 -3.85 9.98
N ASP A 318 15.09 -4.83 9.64
CA ASP A 318 16.55 -4.74 9.72
C ASP A 318 17.14 -3.81 8.64
N GLY A 319 16.37 -3.41 7.61
CA GLY A 319 16.90 -2.67 6.48
C GLY A 319 18.10 -3.38 5.86
N ALA A 320 19.20 -2.66 5.67
CA ALA A 320 20.47 -3.20 5.20
C ALA A 320 21.50 -3.38 6.35
N TYR A 321 21.02 -3.55 7.60
CA TYR A 321 21.88 -3.48 8.78
C TYR A 321 21.82 -4.74 9.63
N ASN A 322 22.97 -5.18 10.13
CA ASN A 322 23.12 -6.37 10.95
C ASN A 322 23.04 -6.02 12.44
N VAL A 323 21.87 -6.25 13.04
CA VAL A 323 21.70 -6.25 14.49
C VAL A 323 21.51 -7.69 14.96
N PRO A 324 22.30 -8.17 15.93
CA PRO A 324 22.33 -9.61 16.25
C PRO A 324 21.12 -10.10 17.03
N ASN A 325 20.49 -9.25 17.88
CA ASN A 325 19.45 -9.71 18.78
C ASN A 325 18.19 -8.84 18.65
N TRP A 326 17.05 -9.49 18.46
CA TRP A 326 15.74 -8.86 18.29
C TRP A 326 14.69 -9.59 19.12
N ASP A 327 13.77 -8.83 19.73
CA ASP A 327 12.53 -9.33 20.31
C ASP A 327 11.39 -8.36 19.98
N LEU A 328 10.52 -8.80 19.08
CA LEU A 328 9.49 -7.97 18.47
C LEU A 328 8.10 -8.53 18.76
N LYS A 329 7.19 -7.62 19.11
CA LYS A 329 5.76 -7.87 19.20
C LYS A 329 5.03 -6.99 18.21
N GLY A 330 3.90 -7.43 17.70
CA GLY A 330 3.13 -6.64 16.76
C GLY A 330 1.64 -6.81 16.90
N TYR A 331 0.90 -5.70 16.73
CA TYR A 331 -0.55 -5.66 16.76
C TYR A 331 -1.10 -5.04 15.48
N GLN A 332 -2.06 -5.71 14.87
CA GLN A 332 -2.87 -5.16 13.79
C GLN A 332 -4.05 -4.42 14.41
N CYS A 333 -4.01 -3.08 14.39
CA CYS A 333 -5.04 -2.21 14.93
C CYS A 333 -6.28 -2.21 14.05
N LEU A 334 -7.44 -2.46 14.65
CA LEU A 334 -8.77 -2.31 14.05
C LEU A 334 -9.24 -0.87 14.28
N SER A 335 -9.70 -0.20 13.23
CA SER A 335 -10.11 1.20 13.31
C SER A 335 -11.28 1.52 12.38
N ASN A 336 -11.94 2.65 12.63
CA ASN A 336 -13.04 3.17 11.81
C ASN A 336 -12.51 3.98 10.61
N THR A 337 -11.51 3.44 9.92
CA THR A 337 -10.94 3.98 8.68
C THR A 337 -11.05 2.95 7.55
N PRO A 338 -10.98 3.35 6.27
CA PRO A 338 -10.96 2.38 5.18
C PRO A 338 -9.87 1.33 5.36
N GLY A 339 -10.14 0.10 4.95
CA GLY A 339 -9.14 -0.98 4.99
C GLY A 339 -7.91 -0.60 4.17
N ASN A 340 -6.75 -0.52 4.82
CA ASN A 340 -5.49 -0.16 4.20
C ASN A 340 -4.95 -1.28 3.30
N THR A 341 -4.08 -0.94 2.35
CA THR A 341 -3.55 -1.86 1.35
C THR A 341 -2.08 -1.59 1.04
N PHE A 342 -1.51 -2.35 0.12
CA PHE A 342 -0.17 -2.14 -0.37
C PHE A 342 0.00 -0.75 -0.99
N CYS A 343 1.12 -0.11 -0.71
CA CYS A 343 1.55 1.11 -1.36
C CYS A 343 3.05 1.04 -1.62
N ARG A 344 3.49 1.31 -2.82
CA ARG A 344 4.87 1.35 -3.35
C ARG A 344 5.98 1.08 -2.33
N GLY A 345 6.68 -0.06 -2.44
CA GLY A 345 7.58 -0.56 -1.40
C GLY A 345 6.83 -1.00 -0.13
N PRO A 346 5.76 -1.84 -0.28
CA PRO A 346 5.02 -2.31 0.89
C PRO A 346 5.97 -3.01 1.84
N VAL A 347 5.75 -2.87 3.13
CA VAL A 347 6.54 -3.39 4.25
C VAL A 347 8.01 -2.95 4.30
N PHE A 348 8.71 -2.85 3.17
CA PHE A 348 10.13 -2.44 3.12
C PHE A 348 10.32 -0.98 3.50
N LEU A 349 9.47 -0.09 3.03
CA LEU A 349 9.56 1.32 3.41
C LEU A 349 9.29 1.53 4.91
N PRO A 350 8.23 0.96 5.52
CA PRO A 350 8.06 1.00 6.98
C PRO A 350 9.24 0.41 7.75
N GLY A 351 9.72 -0.77 7.35
CA GLY A 351 10.85 -1.42 8.00
C GLY A 351 12.13 -0.57 7.94
N THR A 352 12.49 -0.10 6.74
CA THR A 352 13.66 0.78 6.57
C THR A 352 13.49 2.08 7.37
N PHE A 353 12.31 2.70 7.36
CA PHE A 353 12.04 3.92 8.12
C PHE A 353 12.28 3.71 9.63
N ILE A 354 11.83 2.58 10.18
CA ILE A 354 12.00 2.26 11.60
C ILE A 354 13.48 2.14 11.96
N ILE A 355 14.24 1.32 11.23
CA ILE A 355 15.66 1.11 11.56
C ILE A 355 16.48 2.37 11.36
N GLU A 356 16.22 3.17 10.33
CA GLU A 356 16.92 4.43 10.07
C GLU A 356 16.70 5.43 11.22
N GLN A 357 15.46 5.52 11.77
CA GLN A 357 15.17 6.33 12.93
C GLN A 357 15.88 5.83 14.19
N ILE A 358 16.03 4.53 14.36
CA ILE A 358 16.77 3.94 15.48
C ILE A 358 18.26 4.27 15.37
N LEU A 359 18.85 4.17 14.16
CA LEU A 359 20.26 4.52 13.94
C LEU A 359 20.53 6.00 14.18
N ASP A 360 19.63 6.90 13.72
CA ASP A 360 19.72 8.32 14.00
C ASP A 360 19.57 8.63 15.49
N HIS A 361 18.65 7.95 16.18
CA HIS A 361 18.51 8.11 17.63
C HIS A 361 19.76 7.63 18.38
N THR A 362 20.33 6.50 17.95
CA THR A 362 21.61 6.00 18.52
C THR A 362 22.74 7.01 18.35
N SER A 363 22.85 7.60 17.15
CA SER A 363 23.81 8.66 16.85
C SER A 363 23.64 9.86 17.76
N HIS A 364 22.41 10.31 17.96
CA HIS A 364 22.07 11.46 18.81
C HIS A 364 22.38 11.21 20.28
N GLU A 365 21.98 10.05 20.81
CA GLU A 365 22.21 9.67 22.22
C GLU A 365 23.69 9.59 22.57
N LEU A 366 24.54 9.18 21.61
CA LEU A 366 25.97 9.03 21.82
C LEU A 366 26.82 10.21 21.34
N GLY A 367 26.21 11.17 20.60
CA GLY A 367 26.95 12.26 19.98
C GLY A 367 27.91 11.80 18.87
N LEU A 368 27.62 10.68 18.20
CA LEU A 368 28.43 10.09 17.14
C LEU A 368 27.94 10.51 15.74
N ASP A 369 28.80 10.37 14.73
CA ASP A 369 28.42 10.62 13.34
C ASP A 369 27.35 9.59 12.87
N PRO A 370 26.20 10.04 12.34
CA PRO A 370 25.17 9.15 11.83
C PRO A 370 25.66 8.19 10.72
N LEU A 371 26.63 8.63 9.91
CA LEU A 371 27.21 7.78 8.87
C LEU A 371 28.06 6.65 9.48
N GLU A 372 28.84 6.94 10.52
CA GLU A 372 29.65 5.93 11.20
C GLU A 372 28.78 4.86 11.88
N ILE A 373 27.66 5.27 12.49
CA ILE A 373 26.67 4.31 13.02
C ILE A 373 26.19 3.37 11.92
N ARG A 374 25.85 3.88 10.73
CA ARG A 374 25.43 3.06 9.59
C ARG A 374 26.53 2.14 9.08
N ARG A 375 27.76 2.64 8.92
CA ARG A 375 28.91 1.84 8.50
C ARG A 375 29.16 0.66 9.42
N ASN A 376 29.04 0.86 10.73
CA ASN A 376 29.26 -0.18 11.74
C ASN A 376 28.22 -1.31 11.68
N HIS A 377 27.09 -1.08 11.00
CA HIS A 377 25.98 -2.04 10.94
C HIS A 377 25.69 -2.59 9.55
N VAL A 378 26.22 -1.98 8.47
CA VAL A 378 25.95 -2.46 7.11
C VAL A 378 26.27 -3.95 7.00
N TYR A 379 25.35 -4.71 6.39
CA TYR A 379 25.54 -6.13 6.14
C TYR A 379 26.79 -6.41 5.32
N GLN A 380 27.50 -7.46 5.72
CA GLN A 380 28.70 -7.95 5.07
C GLN A 380 28.51 -9.37 4.53
N ARG A 381 29.39 -9.78 3.65
CA ARG A 381 29.41 -11.14 3.13
C ARG A 381 29.61 -12.14 4.26
N GLY A 382 28.73 -13.13 4.33
CA GLY A 382 28.72 -14.15 5.37
C GLY A 382 27.76 -13.90 6.51
N ASP A 383 27.25 -12.68 6.65
CA ASP A 383 26.22 -12.35 7.62
C ASP A 383 24.92 -13.12 7.39
N VAL A 384 24.10 -13.20 8.43
CA VAL A 384 22.76 -13.78 8.38
C VAL A 384 21.73 -12.66 8.62
N SER A 385 20.85 -12.45 7.64
CA SER A 385 19.78 -11.44 7.73
C SER A 385 18.80 -11.76 8.88
N LEU A 386 17.95 -10.81 9.21
CA LEU A 386 16.90 -11.02 10.20
C LEU A 386 15.96 -12.17 9.80
N ALA A 387 15.67 -12.31 8.51
CA ALA A 387 14.87 -13.41 7.96
C ALA A 387 15.61 -14.79 7.90
N GLY A 388 16.84 -14.87 8.41
CA GLY A 388 17.62 -16.12 8.44
C GLY A 388 18.39 -16.45 7.16
N GLN A 389 18.40 -15.56 6.16
CA GLN A 389 19.16 -15.77 4.93
C GLN A 389 20.65 -15.51 5.18
N LYS A 390 21.51 -16.47 4.82
CA LYS A 390 22.96 -16.28 4.79
C LYS A 390 23.34 -15.50 3.52
N LEU A 391 24.00 -14.36 3.69
CA LEU A 391 24.40 -13.48 2.61
C LEU A 391 25.73 -13.96 2.02
N THR A 392 25.65 -14.80 1.01
CA THR A 392 26.84 -15.35 0.30
C THR A 392 27.43 -14.35 -0.68
N ASP A 393 26.60 -13.45 -1.19
CA ASP A 393 26.99 -12.34 -2.05
C ASP A 393 26.34 -11.06 -1.50
N CYS A 394 27.14 -10.17 -0.93
CA CYS A 394 26.70 -8.91 -0.34
C CYS A 394 27.69 -7.79 -0.71
N ASN A 395 27.18 -6.81 -1.44
CA ASN A 395 27.95 -5.64 -1.91
C ASN A 395 27.50 -4.36 -1.18
N ALA A 396 26.78 -4.47 -0.07
CA ALA A 396 26.17 -3.35 0.64
C ALA A 396 27.18 -2.26 1.02
N GLU A 397 28.29 -2.68 1.63
CA GLU A 397 29.38 -1.79 2.03
C GLU A 397 30.05 -1.14 0.82
N ALA A 398 30.39 -1.92 -0.21
CA ALA A 398 31.02 -1.39 -1.43
C ALA A 398 30.16 -0.35 -2.15
N VAL A 399 28.84 -0.60 -2.24
CA VAL A 399 27.89 0.35 -2.85
C VAL A 399 27.76 1.62 -2.01
N LEU A 400 27.73 1.50 -0.68
CA LEU A 400 27.69 2.66 0.21
C LEU A 400 28.94 3.54 0.00
N GLU A 401 30.14 2.97 0.02
CA GLU A 401 31.40 3.71 -0.15
C GLU A 401 31.51 4.33 -1.56
N GLU A 402 31.08 3.61 -2.58
CA GLU A 402 31.06 4.15 -3.95
C GLU A 402 30.15 5.39 -4.08
N VAL A 403 28.97 5.36 -3.45
CA VAL A 403 28.06 6.51 -3.46
C VAL A 403 28.63 7.68 -2.67
N LEU A 404 29.21 7.44 -1.51
CA LEU A 404 29.86 8.49 -0.71
C LEU A 404 30.98 9.18 -1.50
N SER A 405 31.80 8.39 -2.20
CA SER A 405 32.86 8.91 -3.06
C SER A 405 32.31 9.67 -4.27
N LYS A 406 31.38 9.08 -5.04
CA LYS A 406 30.85 9.71 -6.27
C LYS A 406 29.99 10.95 -6.00
N SER A 407 29.43 11.09 -4.82
CA SER A 407 28.60 12.22 -4.43
C SER A 407 29.38 13.36 -3.78
N ASP A 408 30.69 13.24 -3.62
CA ASP A 408 31.51 14.20 -2.85
C ASP A 408 30.92 14.47 -1.45
N TYR A 409 30.45 13.40 -0.78
CA TYR A 409 29.65 13.48 0.44
C TYR A 409 30.32 14.38 1.51
N ALA A 410 31.60 14.21 1.78
CA ALA A 410 32.32 14.98 2.79
C ALA A 410 32.32 16.49 2.51
N SER A 411 32.54 16.89 1.24
CA SER A 411 32.45 18.29 0.83
C SER A 411 31.07 18.85 1.02
N ARG A 412 30.04 18.10 0.63
CA ARG A 412 28.63 18.50 0.77
C ARG A 412 28.18 18.64 2.22
N VAL A 413 28.68 17.80 3.12
CA VAL A 413 28.42 17.96 4.57
C VAL A 413 28.94 19.31 5.05
N SER A 414 30.18 19.68 4.70
CA SER A 414 30.74 20.97 5.06
C SER A 414 29.97 22.15 4.46
N GLU A 415 29.53 22.05 3.20
CA GLU A 415 28.69 23.07 2.56
C GLU A 415 27.32 23.23 3.27
N VAL A 416 26.72 22.12 3.71
CA VAL A 416 25.44 22.14 4.44
C VAL A 416 25.62 22.78 5.82
N GLU A 417 26.70 22.45 6.54
CA GLU A 417 27.00 23.05 7.82
C GLU A 417 27.21 24.56 7.71
N ASP A 418 28.01 25.02 6.74
CA ASP A 418 28.30 26.44 6.53
C ASP A 418 27.04 27.21 6.11
N PHE A 419 26.21 26.60 5.23
CA PHE A 419 24.91 27.15 4.89
C PHE A 419 24.01 27.29 6.14
N ASN A 420 23.97 26.28 6.99
CA ASN A 420 23.14 26.27 8.20
C ASN A 420 23.62 27.25 9.28
N LYS A 421 24.94 27.50 9.39
CA LYS A 421 25.51 28.53 10.26
C LYS A 421 25.11 29.93 9.77
N GLY A 422 25.16 30.18 8.47
CA GLY A 422 24.82 31.46 7.86
C GLY A 422 23.34 31.78 7.73
N ASN A 423 22.43 30.79 7.87
CA ASN A 423 21.01 30.94 7.65
C ASN A 423 20.20 30.57 8.89
N ARG A 424 19.43 31.51 9.44
CA ARG A 424 18.60 31.29 10.63
C ARG A 424 17.34 30.47 10.32
N PHE A 425 16.63 30.82 9.24
CA PHE A 425 15.29 30.30 8.96
C PHE A 425 15.26 29.25 7.85
N LEU A 426 16.29 29.20 7.02
CA LEU A 426 16.44 28.19 5.97
C LEU A 426 17.53 27.21 6.40
N LYS A 427 17.22 25.92 6.37
CA LYS A 427 18.19 24.87 6.70
C LYS A 427 18.26 23.86 5.56
N ARG A 428 19.45 23.32 5.36
CA ARG A 428 19.72 22.20 4.46
C ARG A 428 20.00 20.96 5.27
N GLY A 429 19.64 19.79 4.72
CA GLY A 429 19.97 18.48 5.27
C GLY A 429 20.61 17.62 4.20
N LEU A 430 21.49 16.74 4.61
CA LEU A 430 22.08 15.71 3.78
C LEU A 430 21.96 14.39 4.52
N GLY A 431 21.42 13.37 3.86
CA GLY A 431 21.29 12.03 4.40
C GLY A 431 21.78 10.98 3.40
N VAL A 432 22.38 9.93 3.91
CA VAL A 432 22.75 8.74 3.16
C VAL A 432 22.26 7.51 3.95
N LEU A 433 21.66 6.58 3.25
CA LEU A 433 21.16 5.35 3.84
C LEU A 433 21.37 4.18 2.89
N ALA A 434 21.48 2.99 3.45
CA ALA A 434 21.50 1.74 2.72
C ALA A 434 20.10 1.08 2.78
N ALA A 435 19.53 0.74 1.63
CA ALA A 435 18.23 0.09 1.57
C ALA A 435 18.35 -1.31 0.98
N LYS A 436 17.68 -2.27 1.62
CA LYS A 436 17.50 -3.64 1.14
C LYS A 436 16.10 -3.80 0.57
N TYR A 437 16.00 -4.40 -0.60
CA TYR A 437 14.72 -4.80 -1.17
C TYR A 437 14.77 -6.26 -1.59
N MET A 438 13.75 -7.01 -1.23
CA MET A 438 13.66 -8.42 -1.57
C MET A 438 13.30 -8.59 -3.04
N VAL A 439 14.07 -9.40 -3.77
CA VAL A 439 13.74 -9.85 -5.11
C VAL A 439 13.43 -11.34 -5.04
N SER A 440 12.19 -11.72 -5.32
CA SER A 440 11.81 -13.13 -5.45
C SER A 440 11.79 -13.54 -6.92
N SER A 441 12.44 -14.64 -7.24
CA SER A 441 12.42 -15.24 -8.58
C SER A 441 11.12 -16.01 -8.88
N SER A 442 10.29 -16.26 -7.87
CA SER A 442 9.01 -16.93 -8.02
C SER A 442 7.86 -16.04 -7.55
N LEU A 443 7.07 -15.54 -8.48
CA LEU A 443 5.78 -14.88 -8.24
C LEU A 443 4.67 -15.89 -7.85
N SER A 444 5.01 -17.07 -7.36
CA SER A 444 4.00 -17.96 -6.80
C SER A 444 3.68 -17.47 -5.39
N PHE A 445 2.62 -16.71 -5.26
CA PHE A 445 1.90 -16.52 -4.01
C PHE A 445 1.31 -17.88 -3.56
N SER A 446 2.18 -18.76 -3.06
CA SER A 446 1.75 -19.83 -2.20
C SER A 446 1.76 -19.30 -0.77
N PRO A 447 0.73 -19.53 0.05
CA PRO A 447 0.59 -18.84 1.35
C PRO A 447 1.65 -19.20 2.38
N PHE A 448 2.71 -19.95 2.05
CA PHE A 448 3.62 -20.49 3.07
C PHE A 448 5.12 -20.41 2.80
N PHE A 449 5.62 -19.91 1.67
CA PHE A 449 7.07 -19.74 1.50
C PHE A 449 7.43 -18.59 0.58
N VAL A 450 7.94 -17.50 1.16
CA VAL A 450 8.76 -16.53 0.44
C VAL A 450 10.14 -17.14 0.31
N THR A 451 10.47 -17.70 -0.84
CA THR A 451 11.84 -18.12 -1.14
C THR A 451 12.66 -16.86 -1.39
N LEU A 452 13.55 -16.55 -0.48
CA LEU A 452 14.57 -15.51 -0.65
C LEU A 452 15.56 -15.98 -1.72
N THR A 453 15.72 -15.23 -2.77
CA THR A 453 16.81 -15.44 -3.74
C THR A 453 18.05 -14.69 -3.27
N ASP A 454 19.24 -15.20 -3.62
CA ASP A 454 20.54 -14.76 -3.14
C ASP A 454 20.99 -13.34 -3.54
N SER A 455 20.08 -12.48 -4.00
CA SER A 455 20.43 -11.13 -4.44
C SER A 455 19.90 -10.06 -3.50
N VAL A 456 20.79 -9.33 -2.87
CA VAL A 456 20.52 -8.05 -2.21
C VAL A 456 20.81 -6.94 -3.20
N SER A 457 19.78 -6.20 -3.64
CA SER A 457 20.02 -4.96 -4.39
C SER A 457 19.92 -3.79 -3.43
N LEU A 458 20.91 -2.92 -3.41
CA LEU A 458 20.88 -1.66 -2.69
C LEU A 458 20.46 -0.54 -3.63
N SER A 459 19.45 0.20 -3.23
CA SER A 459 19.15 1.51 -3.82
C SER A 459 19.50 2.58 -2.79
N LEU A 460 20.25 3.59 -3.22
CA LEU A 460 20.61 4.74 -2.41
C LEU A 460 19.78 5.93 -2.88
N SER A 461 19.10 6.59 -1.97
CA SER A 461 18.36 7.80 -2.29
C SER A 461 18.96 8.99 -1.54
N PHE A 462 19.18 10.07 -2.27
CA PHE A 462 19.51 11.36 -1.69
C PHE A 462 18.24 12.18 -1.53
N SER A 463 18.03 12.76 -0.36
CA SER A 463 16.95 13.73 -0.18
C SER A 463 17.36 15.10 -0.73
N LEU A 464 17.45 15.19 -2.02
CA LEU A 464 17.36 16.41 -2.81
C LEU A 464 17.05 15.97 -4.24
N SER A 465 15.79 15.99 -4.63
CA SER A 465 15.24 15.91 -6.00
C SER A 465 16.07 15.16 -7.08
N LEU A 466 16.70 14.05 -6.73
CA LEU A 466 17.38 13.17 -7.66
C LEU A 466 16.87 11.74 -7.45
N SER A 467 16.08 11.25 -8.37
CA SER A 467 15.68 9.85 -8.42
C SER A 467 16.86 9.00 -8.91
N VAL A 468 17.37 8.13 -8.07
CA VAL A 468 18.28 7.06 -8.49
C VAL A 468 17.43 5.86 -8.88
N SER A 469 17.48 5.46 -10.14
CA SER A 469 16.85 4.24 -10.60
C SER A 469 17.63 3.02 -10.14
N ALA A 470 16.91 2.05 -9.55
CA ALA A 470 17.48 0.77 -9.16
C ALA A 470 18.00 0.00 -10.38
N SER A 471 19.22 -0.54 -10.32
CA SER A 471 19.69 -1.53 -11.29
C SER A 471 19.15 -2.91 -10.89
N LEU A 472 18.33 -3.50 -11.74
CA LEU A 472 17.93 -4.91 -11.65
C LEU A 472 19.05 -5.77 -12.25
N SER A 473 19.73 -6.57 -11.44
CA SER A 473 20.58 -7.65 -11.97
C SER A 473 19.73 -8.91 -12.11
N VAL A 474 19.40 -9.27 -13.33
CA VAL A 474 18.75 -10.54 -13.66
C VAL A 474 19.84 -11.45 -14.23
N SER A 475 20.27 -12.43 -13.47
CA SER A 475 21.21 -13.54 -13.77
C SER A 475 22.60 -13.16 -14.36
N PRO A 476 23.62 -14.03 -14.30
CA PRO A 476 25.01 -13.69 -14.67
C PRO A 476 25.24 -13.36 -16.14
N SER A 477 24.22 -13.29 -16.99
CA SER A 477 24.33 -13.07 -18.43
C SER A 477 23.76 -11.74 -18.95
N LEU A 478 23.22 -10.87 -18.09
CA LEU A 478 22.74 -9.53 -18.49
C LEU A 478 23.17 -8.47 -17.49
N SER A 479 24.26 -7.79 -17.80
CA SER A 479 24.65 -6.54 -17.14
C SER A 479 23.97 -5.36 -17.83
N LEU A 480 23.07 -4.65 -17.17
CA LEU A 480 22.52 -3.38 -17.61
C LEU A 480 23.30 -2.26 -16.91
N SER A 481 24.13 -1.56 -17.66
CA SER A 481 24.78 -0.33 -17.19
C SER A 481 23.89 0.87 -17.53
N PHE A 482 23.49 1.64 -16.50
CA PHE A 482 22.83 2.93 -16.69
C PHE A 482 23.85 4.06 -16.52
N SER A 483 23.93 4.94 -17.51
CA SER A 483 24.70 6.18 -17.41
C SER A 483 23.80 7.29 -16.84
N LEU A 484 24.26 7.94 -15.76
CA LEU A 484 23.64 9.14 -15.23
C LEU A 484 23.99 10.35 -16.11
N SER A 485 22.99 11.07 -16.61
CA SER A 485 23.18 12.44 -17.10
C SER A 485 22.74 13.41 -16.01
N LEU A 486 23.68 14.18 -15.50
CA LEU A 486 23.45 15.31 -14.60
C LEU A 486 23.10 16.52 -15.46
N SER A 487 21.86 17.01 -15.40
CA SER A 487 21.56 18.40 -15.79
C SER A 487 21.73 19.30 -14.55
N ARG A 488 22.46 20.40 -14.76
CA ARG A 488 22.74 21.44 -13.76
C ARG A 488 21.48 22.20 -13.36
#